data_345c81d155ae0704f0a7ddbf6059225b
#
_entry.id   345c81d155ae0704f0a7ddbf6059225b
#
_cell.length_a   1.000
_cell.length_b   1.000
_cell.length_c   1.000
_cell.angle_alpha   90.00
_cell.angle_beta   90.00
_cell.angle_gamma   90.00
#
_symmetry.space_group_name_H-M   'P 1'
#
loop_
_entity.id
_entity.type
_entity.pdbx_description
1 polymer ?
#
loop_
_entity_poly.entity_id
_entity_poly.type
_entity_poly.pdbx_seq_one_letter_code
_entity_poly.pdbx_strand_id
1 'polypeptide(L)'
;MTIDRRLFIGTGAAAAMLAAPMVRAAGHGTPRVVVVGGGAGGATAARYIAKDSDGAIDVTLIEPTRTYFTCFFSNLYLGGFKEIDDLGHTYGKLAADYGVNVVHDWAIGVDRDAKTVALAGGG
;
A
#
# COMPACT_ATOMS: atom_id res chain seq x y z
N MET A 1 -43.05 38.14 -26.72
CA MET A 1 -41.63 37.77 -26.48
C MET A 1 -41.62 36.34 -25.92
N THR A 2 -41.60 35.36 -26.80
CA THR A 2 -41.73 33.95 -26.46
C THR A 2 -40.31 33.36 -26.30
N ILE A 3 -40.02 32.96 -25.06
CA ILE A 3 -38.74 32.30 -24.72
C ILE A 3 -38.86 30.85 -25.17
N ASP A 4 -38.08 30.50 -26.18
CA ASP A 4 -38.03 29.15 -26.75
C ASP A 4 -37.37 28.19 -25.77
N ARG A 5 -38.13 27.20 -25.25
CA ARG A 5 -37.72 26.19 -24.29
C ARG A 5 -36.78 25.12 -24.85
N ARG A 6 -36.41 25.22 -26.12
CA ARG A 6 -35.59 24.23 -26.81
C ARG A 6 -34.09 24.46 -26.74
N LEU A 7 -33.63 25.56 -26.11
CA LEU A 7 -32.20 25.91 -26.04
C LEU A 7 -31.53 25.47 -24.71
N PHE A 8 -32.22 24.71 -23.88
CA PHE A 8 -31.68 24.28 -22.57
C PHE A 8 -31.35 22.77 -22.47
N ILE A 9 -31.37 22.02 -23.59
CA ILE A 9 -30.98 20.61 -23.64
C ILE A 9 -29.73 20.45 -24.51
N GLY A 10 -28.68 21.06 -24.12
CA GLY A 10 -27.44 20.91 -24.86
C GLY A 10 -26.29 21.52 -24.13
N THR A 11 -25.82 20.91 -23.07
CA THR A 11 -24.44 20.95 -22.53
C THR A 11 -24.44 20.49 -21.08
N GLY A 12 -24.79 19.26 -20.88
CA GLY A 12 -24.70 18.60 -19.58
C GLY A 12 -24.09 17.20 -19.74
N ALA A 13 -23.16 17.02 -20.66
CA ALA A 13 -22.22 15.92 -20.60
C ALA A 13 -21.21 16.25 -19.49
N ALA A 14 -21.65 16.15 -18.24
CA ALA A 14 -20.73 16.00 -17.13
C ALA A 14 -19.94 14.73 -17.41
N ALA A 15 -18.73 14.90 -17.91
CA ALA A 15 -17.73 13.85 -17.92
C ALA A 15 -17.56 13.43 -16.45
N ALA A 16 -18.23 12.36 -16.05
CA ALA A 16 -17.86 11.59 -14.91
C ALA A 16 -16.45 11.08 -15.25
N MET A 17 -15.43 11.86 -14.91
CA MET A 17 -14.07 11.36 -14.82
C MET A 17 -14.12 10.31 -13.72
N LEU A 18 -14.28 9.06 -14.15
CA LEU A 18 -13.86 7.91 -13.41
C LEU A 18 -12.42 8.20 -13.01
N ALA A 19 -12.21 8.59 -11.76
CA ALA A 19 -10.91 8.59 -11.15
C ALA A 19 -10.44 7.13 -11.19
N ALA A 20 -9.87 6.74 -12.31
CA ALA A 20 -9.06 5.54 -12.37
C ALA A 20 -8.05 5.69 -11.23
N PRO A 21 -7.80 4.64 -10.42
CA PRO A 21 -6.72 4.70 -9.46
C PRO A 21 -5.50 5.13 -10.25
N MET A 22 -5.02 6.35 -10.02
CA MET A 22 -3.76 6.80 -10.59
C MET A 22 -2.70 5.90 -9.97
N VAL A 23 -2.31 4.87 -10.71
CA VAL A 23 -0.99 4.29 -10.54
C VAL A 23 -0.06 5.45 -10.79
N ARG A 24 0.45 6.01 -9.70
CA ARG A 24 1.43 7.09 -9.77
C ARG A 24 2.64 6.50 -10.45
N ALA A 25 2.77 6.76 -11.75
CA ALA A 25 3.97 6.41 -12.47
C ALA A 25 5.11 7.11 -11.71
N ALA A 26 6.01 6.30 -11.12
CA ALA A 26 7.18 6.82 -10.43
C ALA A 26 7.90 7.74 -11.39
N GLY A 27 7.80 9.05 -11.14
CA GLY A 27 8.52 10.05 -11.94
C GLY A 27 10.01 9.73 -11.85
N HIS A 28 10.73 9.88 -12.95
CA HIS A 28 12.18 9.75 -12.99
C HIS A 28 12.76 10.72 -11.95
N GLY A 29 13.20 10.20 -10.80
CA GLY A 29 13.84 11.00 -9.76
C GLY A 29 13.36 10.76 -8.32
N THR A 30 12.18 10.17 -8.07
CA THR A 30 11.75 9.87 -6.69
C THR A 30 12.55 8.68 -6.14
N PRO A 31 13.26 8.83 -5.02
CA PRO A 31 13.94 7.70 -4.38
C PRO A 31 12.95 6.59 -4.05
N ARG A 32 13.36 5.34 -4.26
CA ARG A 32 12.53 4.16 -3.96
C ARG A 32 13.19 3.31 -2.89
N VAL A 33 12.39 2.85 -1.94
CA VAL A 33 12.83 1.91 -0.90
C VAL A 33 11.95 0.68 -0.96
N VAL A 34 12.58 -0.49 -1.00
CA VAL A 34 11.90 -1.77 -0.89
C VAL A 34 12.22 -2.36 0.47
N VAL A 35 11.16 -2.67 1.23
CA VAL A 35 11.25 -3.37 2.52
C VAL A 35 10.80 -4.80 2.29
N VAL A 36 11.64 -5.77 2.62
CA VAL A 36 11.32 -7.20 2.49
C VAL A 36 10.97 -7.75 3.86
N GLY A 37 9.76 -8.28 3.97
CA GLY A 37 9.18 -8.83 5.21
C GLY A 37 8.32 -7.82 5.96
N GLY A 38 7.05 -8.20 6.20
CA GLY A 38 6.02 -7.39 6.85
C GLY A 38 5.84 -7.66 8.34
N GLY A 39 6.78 -8.32 8.99
CA GLY A 39 6.76 -8.48 10.45
C GLY A 39 6.89 -7.16 11.20
N ALA A 40 6.96 -7.21 12.53
CA ALA A 40 7.01 -6.03 13.39
C ALA A 40 8.08 -5.01 12.96
N GLY A 41 9.28 -5.48 12.60
CA GLY A 41 10.38 -4.61 12.16
C GLY A 41 10.14 -3.99 10.78
N GLY A 42 9.81 -4.82 9.78
CA GLY A 42 9.64 -4.35 8.40
C GLY A 42 8.42 -3.44 8.22
N ALA A 43 7.28 -3.82 8.78
CA ALA A 43 6.08 -2.98 8.74
C ALA A 43 6.32 -1.62 9.44
N THR A 44 7.04 -1.63 10.57
CA THR A 44 7.42 -0.40 11.27
C THR A 44 8.38 0.44 10.43
N ALA A 45 9.41 -0.16 9.83
CA ALA A 45 10.34 0.55 8.96
C ALA A 45 9.62 1.19 7.76
N ALA A 46 8.79 0.42 7.04
CA ALA A 46 8.00 0.92 5.91
C ALA A 46 7.14 2.12 6.31
N ARG A 47 6.43 2.01 7.45
CA ARG A 47 5.60 3.09 7.98
C ARG A 47 6.39 4.37 8.24
N TYR A 48 7.51 4.26 8.96
CA TYR A 48 8.26 5.46 9.35
C TYR A 48 8.99 6.09 8.16
N ILE A 49 9.54 5.31 7.24
CA ILE A 49 10.14 5.84 6.02
C ILE A 49 9.09 6.62 5.20
N ALA A 50 7.89 6.04 5.00
CA ALA A 50 6.83 6.71 4.27
C ALA A 50 6.33 7.97 4.98
N LYS A 51 6.08 7.88 6.30
CA LYS A 51 5.58 8.98 7.11
C LYS A 51 6.58 10.14 7.19
N ASP A 52 7.85 9.84 7.52
CA ASP A 52 8.83 10.88 7.82
C ASP A 52 9.40 11.52 6.55
N SER A 53 9.27 10.84 5.39
CA SER A 53 9.61 11.40 4.08
C SER A 53 8.53 12.32 3.50
N ASP A 54 7.33 12.35 4.09
CA ASP A 54 6.19 13.13 3.60
C ASP A 54 5.92 12.95 2.09
N GLY A 55 6.05 11.70 1.63
CA GLY A 55 5.86 11.32 0.21
C GLY A 55 7.07 11.60 -0.69
N ALA A 56 8.22 12.02 -0.15
CA ALA A 56 9.44 12.19 -0.93
C ALA A 56 10.12 10.87 -1.30
N ILE A 57 9.72 9.75 -0.68
CA ILE A 57 10.25 8.41 -0.94
C ILE A 57 9.08 7.48 -1.28
N ASP A 58 9.17 6.77 -2.40
CA ASP A 58 8.24 5.70 -2.72
C ASP A 58 8.63 4.43 -1.95
N VAL A 59 7.75 3.97 -1.06
CA VAL A 59 8.00 2.80 -0.22
C VAL A 59 7.19 1.61 -0.70
N THR A 60 7.85 0.50 -0.98
CA THR A 60 7.22 -0.79 -1.28
C THR A 60 7.54 -1.79 -0.18
N LEU A 61 6.50 -2.43 0.37
CA LEU A 61 6.62 -3.53 1.31
C LEU A 61 6.28 -4.84 0.60
N ILE A 62 7.21 -5.79 0.59
CA ILE A 62 7.00 -7.14 0.05
C ILE A 62 6.76 -8.09 1.22
N GLU A 63 5.57 -8.69 1.27
CA GLU A 63 5.18 -9.64 2.31
C GLU A 63 4.17 -10.65 1.75
N PRO A 64 4.48 -11.96 1.75
CA PRO A 64 3.61 -12.97 1.15
C PRO A 64 2.28 -13.12 1.87
N THR A 65 2.23 -12.92 3.18
CA THR A 65 1.01 -13.09 3.97
C THR A 65 0.19 -11.80 4.02
N ARG A 66 -1.12 -11.95 4.09
CA ARG A 66 -2.04 -10.79 4.21
C ARG A 66 -2.23 -10.34 5.65
N THR A 67 -1.92 -11.21 6.60
CA THR A 67 -2.05 -10.96 8.03
C THR A 67 -0.78 -11.43 8.73
N TYR A 68 -0.17 -10.54 9.48
CA TYR A 68 0.93 -10.83 10.37
C TYR A 68 0.38 -11.11 11.76
N PHE A 69 0.67 -12.30 12.30
CA PHE A 69 0.38 -12.62 13.69
C PHE A 69 1.59 -12.31 14.55
N THR A 70 1.43 -11.34 15.44
CA THR A 70 2.54 -10.90 16.29
C THR A 70 2.82 -11.89 17.41
N CYS A 71 4.09 -12.07 17.76
CA CYS A 71 4.47 -12.80 18.96
C CYS A 71 4.27 -11.97 20.25
N PHE A 72 4.11 -10.66 20.13
CA PHE A 72 3.84 -9.80 21.28
C PHE A 72 2.48 -10.14 21.86
N PHE A 73 2.43 -10.33 23.18
CA PHE A 73 1.22 -10.75 23.90
C PHE A 73 0.69 -12.15 23.57
N SER A 74 1.43 -13.00 22.85
CA SER A 74 1.03 -14.37 22.57
C SER A 74 0.87 -15.21 23.84
N ASN A 75 1.58 -14.88 24.92
CA ASN A 75 1.39 -15.45 26.23
C ASN A 75 -0.02 -15.23 26.79
N LEU A 76 -0.68 -14.13 26.46
CA LEU A 76 -2.07 -13.86 26.86
C LEU A 76 -3.04 -14.75 26.08
N TYR A 77 -2.76 -15.01 24.79
CA TYR A 77 -3.53 -15.99 24.01
C TYR A 77 -3.38 -17.41 24.61
N LEU A 78 -2.13 -17.83 24.86
CA LEU A 78 -1.88 -19.14 25.48
C LEU A 78 -2.51 -19.30 26.87
N GLY A 79 -2.63 -18.20 27.61
CA GLY A 79 -3.30 -18.17 28.93
C GLY A 79 -4.82 -18.04 28.85
N GLY A 80 -5.41 -17.94 27.65
CA GLY A 80 -6.87 -17.82 27.48
C GLY A 80 -7.42 -16.42 27.75
N PHE A 81 -6.57 -15.38 27.79
CA PHE A 81 -6.98 -13.99 28.04
C PHE A 81 -7.23 -13.18 26.75
N LYS A 82 -6.83 -13.72 25.60
CA LYS A 82 -7.01 -13.10 24.27
C LYS A 82 -7.35 -14.16 23.24
N GLU A 83 -8.05 -13.74 22.19
CA GLU A 83 -8.26 -14.55 21.01
C GLU A 83 -7.09 -14.42 20.03
N ILE A 84 -6.90 -15.40 19.15
CA ILE A 84 -5.81 -15.37 18.16
C ILE A 84 -5.93 -14.17 17.22
N ASP A 85 -7.16 -13.77 16.90
CA ASP A 85 -7.44 -12.65 16.01
C ASP A 85 -6.99 -11.30 16.60
N ASP A 86 -6.91 -11.18 17.93
CA ASP A 86 -6.36 -10.00 18.61
C ASP A 86 -4.87 -9.79 18.30
N LEU A 87 -4.18 -10.83 17.87
CA LEU A 87 -2.75 -10.80 17.51
C LEU A 87 -2.52 -10.56 16.01
N GLY A 88 -3.60 -10.54 15.22
CA GLY A 88 -3.57 -10.38 13.78
C GLY A 88 -3.47 -8.91 13.37
N HIS A 89 -2.51 -8.58 12.51
CA HIS A 89 -2.34 -7.24 11.96
C HIS A 89 -2.29 -7.30 10.44
N THR A 90 -3.15 -6.53 9.78
CA THR A 90 -3.17 -6.39 8.32
C THR A 90 -2.40 -5.14 7.88
N TYR A 91 -2.05 -5.09 6.59
CA TYR A 91 -1.26 -3.99 6.02
C TYR A 91 -2.11 -2.86 5.41
N GLY A 92 -3.44 -2.96 5.47
CA GLY A 92 -4.34 -1.99 4.85
C GLY A 92 -4.10 -0.55 5.30
N LYS A 93 -3.80 -0.34 6.59
CA LYS A 93 -3.47 0.99 7.11
C LYS A 93 -2.15 1.55 6.58
N LEU A 94 -1.16 0.70 6.30
CA LEU A 94 0.09 1.16 5.69
C LEU A 94 -0.15 1.74 4.29
N ALA A 95 -1.00 1.08 3.51
CA ALA A 95 -1.37 1.55 2.19
C ALA A 95 -2.25 2.82 2.25
N ALA A 96 -3.29 2.81 3.09
CA ALA A 96 -4.29 3.88 3.13
C ALA A 96 -3.76 5.17 3.77
N ASP A 97 -3.05 5.06 4.91
CA ASP A 97 -2.67 6.23 5.70
C ASP A 97 -1.29 6.79 5.30
N TYR A 98 -0.41 5.93 4.75
CA TYR A 98 0.98 6.30 4.47
C TYR A 98 1.40 6.11 3.00
N GLY A 99 0.51 5.61 2.14
CA GLY A 99 0.81 5.42 0.72
C GLY A 99 1.84 4.33 0.43
N VAL A 100 2.08 3.41 1.38
CA VAL A 100 2.99 2.28 1.17
C VAL A 100 2.40 1.33 0.15
N ASN A 101 3.15 1.00 -0.91
CA ASN A 101 2.78 -0.04 -1.86
C ASN A 101 3.03 -1.43 -1.25
N VAL A 102 1.95 -2.17 -0.94
CA VAL A 102 2.06 -3.51 -0.35
C VAL A 102 1.93 -4.57 -1.44
N VAL A 103 2.98 -5.37 -1.61
CA VAL A 103 3.05 -6.47 -2.58
C VAL A 103 3.00 -7.79 -1.84
N HIS A 104 1.93 -8.56 -2.06
CA HIS A 104 1.77 -9.88 -1.44
C HIS A 104 2.40 -10.96 -2.31
N ASP A 105 3.73 -11.07 -2.20
CA ASP A 105 4.53 -12.07 -2.92
C ASP A 105 5.81 -12.40 -2.13
N TRP A 106 6.49 -13.48 -2.55
CA TRP A 106 7.77 -13.88 -2.02
C TRP A 106 8.92 -13.16 -2.73
N ALA A 107 9.81 -12.54 -1.97
CA ALA A 107 11.10 -12.10 -2.49
C ALA A 107 12.04 -13.32 -2.62
N ILE A 108 12.44 -13.63 -3.84
CA ILE A 108 13.27 -14.82 -4.14
C ILE A 108 14.72 -14.48 -4.49
N GLY A 109 15.04 -13.21 -4.70
CA GLY A 109 16.37 -12.76 -5.01
C GLY A 109 16.53 -11.25 -4.90
N VAL A 110 17.77 -10.80 -4.67
CA VAL A 110 18.14 -9.39 -4.63
C VAL A 110 19.36 -9.18 -5.52
N ASP A 111 19.20 -8.34 -6.54
CA ASP A 111 20.32 -7.84 -7.34
C ASP A 111 20.73 -6.47 -6.80
N ARG A 112 21.92 -6.40 -6.20
CA ARG A 112 22.41 -5.16 -5.58
C ARG A 112 22.94 -4.15 -6.59
N ASP A 113 23.44 -4.63 -7.72
CA ASP A 113 23.98 -3.77 -8.76
C ASP A 113 22.85 -3.13 -9.57
N ALA A 114 21.86 -3.94 -9.95
CA ALA A 114 20.62 -3.45 -10.59
C ALA A 114 19.66 -2.80 -9.60
N LYS A 115 19.84 -2.97 -8.28
CA LYS A 115 18.95 -2.48 -7.20
C LYS A 115 17.52 -2.97 -7.39
N THR A 116 17.37 -4.26 -7.67
CA THR A 116 16.07 -4.92 -7.88
C THR A 116 15.86 -6.08 -6.93
N VAL A 117 14.60 -6.37 -6.66
CA VAL A 117 14.16 -7.55 -5.90
C VAL A 117 13.30 -8.39 -6.83
N ALA A 118 13.69 -9.65 -7.03
CA ALA A 118 12.92 -10.59 -7.83
C ALA A 118 11.81 -11.22 -7.01
N LEU A 119 10.62 -11.31 -7.59
CA LEU A 119 9.43 -11.89 -6.97
C LEU A 119 9.10 -13.26 -7.57
N ALA A 120 8.53 -14.15 -6.75
CA ALA A 120 8.15 -15.50 -7.18
C ALA A 120 7.04 -15.46 -8.25
N GLY A 121 6.14 -14.50 -8.17
CA GLY A 121 5.06 -14.27 -9.15
C GLY A 121 5.51 -13.61 -10.46
N GLY A 122 6.80 -13.30 -10.63
CA GLY A 122 7.34 -12.76 -11.88
C GLY A 122 7.26 -11.25 -12.03
N GLY A 123 7.59 -10.50 -10.98
CA GLY A 123 7.72 -9.04 -10.98
C GLY A 123 9.14 -8.61 -10.71
#